data_b5b5a179db14011c927d337af812df83
#
_entry.id   b5b5a179db14011c927d337af812df83
#
_cell.length_a   1.000
_cell.length_b   1.000
_cell.length_c   1.000
_cell.angle_alpha   90.00
_cell.angle_beta   90.00
_cell.angle_gamma   90.00
#
_symmetry.space_group_name_H-M   'P 1'
#
loop_
_entity.id
_entity.type
_entity.pdbx_description
1 polymer ?
#
loop_
_entity_poly.entity_id
_entity_poly.type
_entity_poly.pdbx_seq_one_letter_code
_entity_poly.pdbx_strand_id
1 'polypeptide(L)'
;MKKKIFIGYLSFFFLISSTSSLLAKINNTIIAKVGSEIITILDVENEIKILLIINNESITQENINKTKKIAIKSLVQRLIKKNEIIKYKIDQYSEKDLFNYQVNIAKSLNINQEDLIEIFKNNGLKYSDFLESKKTELRWNTLIFSLYKNQIGINPLEIENELNLKLNNKIETKKYKLSEIEIKNKGENNKSILENIYKIIKNESF
;
A
#
# COMPACT_ATOMS: atom_id res chain seq x y z
N MET A 1 -28.21 -57.06 -37.60
CA MET A 1 -27.53 -55.74 -37.63
C MET A 1 -28.29 -54.66 -36.85
N LYS A 2 -29.62 -54.54 -36.89
CA LYS A 2 -30.37 -53.46 -36.22
C LYS A 2 -30.25 -53.41 -34.68
N LYS A 3 -30.10 -54.56 -33.96
CA LYS A 3 -29.92 -54.56 -32.51
C LYS A 3 -28.57 -54.01 -32.02
N LYS A 4 -27.50 -54.19 -32.77
CA LYS A 4 -26.14 -53.63 -32.41
C LYS A 4 -26.09 -52.12 -32.55
N ILE A 5 -26.77 -51.56 -33.54
CA ILE A 5 -26.88 -50.12 -33.75
C ILE A 5 -27.64 -49.44 -32.62
N PHE A 6 -28.73 -50.09 -32.14
CA PHE A 6 -29.55 -49.56 -31.05
C PHE A 6 -28.80 -49.51 -29.72
N ILE A 7 -27.97 -50.50 -29.44
CA ILE A 7 -27.10 -50.52 -28.24
C ILE A 7 -26.03 -49.40 -28.30
N GLY A 8 -25.50 -49.13 -29.50
CA GLY A 8 -24.57 -48.01 -29.71
C GLY A 8 -25.18 -46.62 -29.41
N TYR A 9 -26.39 -46.39 -29.88
CA TYR A 9 -27.12 -45.15 -29.59
C TYR A 9 -27.53 -45.02 -28.12
N LEU A 10 -27.90 -46.11 -27.46
CA LEU A 10 -28.23 -46.10 -26.03
C LEU A 10 -26.98 -45.81 -25.16
N SER A 11 -25.80 -46.35 -25.53
CA SER A 11 -24.53 -46.09 -24.85
C SER A 11 -24.05 -44.65 -25.07
N PHE A 12 -24.24 -44.08 -26.27
CA PHE A 12 -23.89 -42.70 -26.59
C PHE A 12 -24.77 -41.67 -25.87
N PHE A 13 -26.08 -42.00 -25.70
CA PHE A 13 -26.99 -41.15 -24.95
C PHE A 13 -26.72 -41.14 -23.47
N PHE A 14 -26.19 -42.22 -22.89
CA PHE A 14 -25.79 -42.27 -21.47
C PHE A 14 -24.51 -41.52 -21.17
N LEU A 15 -23.58 -41.34 -22.16
CA LEU A 15 -22.37 -40.55 -22.03
C LEU A 15 -22.61 -39.04 -22.00
N ILE A 16 -23.72 -38.56 -22.61
CA ILE A 16 -24.09 -37.14 -22.69
C ILE A 16 -24.78 -36.68 -21.39
N SER A 17 -25.41 -37.57 -20.61
CA SER A 17 -26.10 -37.19 -19.36
C SER A 17 -25.24 -37.00 -18.12
N SER A 18 -23.92 -37.21 -18.22
CA SER A 18 -23.00 -37.07 -17.07
C SER A 18 -22.30 -35.71 -16.99
N THR A 19 -22.69 -34.70 -17.76
CA THR A 19 -22.27 -33.33 -17.52
C THR A 19 -23.08 -32.73 -16.36
N SER A 20 -22.81 -33.23 -15.15
CA SER A 20 -23.25 -32.55 -13.93
C SER A 20 -22.52 -31.21 -13.89
N SER A 21 -23.26 -30.14 -14.19
CA SER A 21 -22.82 -28.78 -13.94
C SER A 21 -22.48 -28.69 -12.45
N LEU A 22 -21.19 -28.79 -12.12
CA LEU A 22 -20.67 -28.36 -10.84
C LEU A 22 -20.94 -26.85 -10.74
N LEU A 23 -22.18 -26.50 -10.37
CA LEU A 23 -22.50 -25.17 -9.89
C LEU A 23 -21.67 -25.01 -8.60
N ALA A 24 -20.49 -24.43 -8.74
CA ALA A 24 -19.73 -23.98 -7.59
C ALA A 24 -20.64 -23.04 -6.80
N LYS A 25 -21.25 -23.55 -5.72
CA LYS A 25 -22.03 -22.76 -4.79
C LYS A 25 -21.06 -21.82 -4.10
N ILE A 26 -20.92 -20.62 -4.63
CA ILE A 26 -20.19 -19.54 -3.95
C ILE A 26 -20.98 -19.27 -2.67
N ASN A 27 -20.54 -19.84 -1.55
CA ASN A 27 -21.07 -19.53 -0.23
C ASN A 27 -20.61 -18.12 0.14
N ASN A 28 -21.29 -17.11 -0.39
CA ASN A 28 -21.06 -15.71 -0.04
C ASN A 28 -21.69 -15.45 1.33
N THR A 29 -21.03 -15.93 2.38
CA THR A 29 -21.48 -15.70 3.75
C THR A 29 -21.33 -14.23 4.11
N ILE A 30 -22.41 -13.62 4.57
CA ILE A 30 -22.42 -12.24 5.06
C ILE A 30 -21.70 -12.19 6.42
N ILE A 31 -20.69 -11.33 6.52
CA ILE A 31 -19.92 -11.09 7.74
C ILE A 31 -20.49 -9.91 8.54
N ALA A 32 -20.91 -8.85 7.84
CA ALA A 32 -21.46 -7.67 8.46
C ALA A 32 -22.43 -6.94 7.51
N LYS A 33 -23.28 -6.10 8.10
CA LYS A 33 -24.16 -5.18 7.38
C LYS A 33 -23.95 -3.77 7.89
N VAL A 34 -23.79 -2.82 6.97
CA VAL A 34 -23.59 -1.39 7.26
C VAL A 34 -24.63 -0.59 6.45
N GLY A 35 -25.68 -0.14 7.13
CA GLY A 35 -26.83 0.45 6.42
C GLY A 35 -27.50 -0.55 5.48
N SER A 36 -27.58 -0.24 4.20
CA SER A 36 -28.08 -1.13 3.12
C SER A 36 -27.01 -2.04 2.53
N GLU A 37 -25.73 -1.77 2.78
CA GLU A 37 -24.59 -2.50 2.19
C GLU A 37 -24.17 -3.70 3.06
N ILE A 38 -23.70 -4.76 2.42
CA ILE A 38 -23.23 -5.97 3.09
C ILE A 38 -21.73 -6.16 2.85
N ILE A 39 -21.06 -6.77 3.83
CA ILE A 39 -19.67 -7.23 3.74
C ILE A 39 -19.71 -8.75 3.73
N THR A 40 -19.13 -9.35 2.71
CA THR A 40 -19.05 -10.80 2.53
C THR A 40 -17.70 -11.37 2.97
N ILE A 41 -17.60 -12.68 3.08
CA ILE A 41 -16.30 -13.36 3.32
C ILE A 41 -15.30 -12.98 2.23
N LEU A 42 -15.71 -12.95 0.96
CA LEU A 42 -14.84 -12.62 -0.17
C LEU A 42 -14.28 -11.20 -0.05
N ASP A 43 -15.10 -10.24 0.39
CA ASP A 43 -14.64 -8.87 0.62
C ASP A 43 -13.54 -8.85 1.69
N VAL A 44 -13.72 -9.60 2.78
CA VAL A 44 -12.75 -9.69 3.86
C VAL A 44 -11.45 -10.36 3.40
N GLU A 45 -11.54 -11.44 2.62
CA GLU A 45 -10.37 -12.13 2.06
C GLU A 45 -9.59 -11.22 1.11
N ASN A 46 -10.27 -10.50 0.24
CA ASN A 46 -9.65 -9.55 -0.67
C ASN A 46 -8.97 -8.41 0.10
N GLU A 47 -9.65 -7.84 1.10
CA GLU A 47 -9.06 -6.77 1.92
C GLU A 47 -7.83 -7.24 2.70
N ILE A 48 -7.84 -8.47 3.24
CA ILE A 48 -6.67 -9.07 3.89
C ILE A 48 -5.50 -9.16 2.91
N LYS A 49 -5.73 -9.70 1.71
CA LYS A 49 -4.67 -9.79 0.69
C LYS A 49 -4.11 -8.42 0.31
N ILE A 50 -4.99 -7.43 0.11
CA ILE A 50 -4.58 -6.04 -0.18
C ILE A 50 -3.68 -5.52 0.94
N LEU A 51 -4.10 -5.64 2.20
CA LEU A 51 -3.35 -5.15 3.35
C LEU A 51 -1.98 -5.84 3.47
N LEU A 52 -1.91 -7.15 3.26
CA LEU A 52 -0.64 -7.88 3.30
C LEU A 52 0.30 -7.45 2.17
N ILE A 53 -0.22 -7.30 0.95
CA ILE A 53 0.58 -6.86 -0.21
C ILE A 53 1.17 -5.46 0.04
N ILE A 54 0.35 -4.49 0.42
CA ILE A 54 0.83 -3.11 0.59
C ILE A 54 1.78 -2.93 1.78
N ASN A 55 1.72 -3.84 2.76
CA ASN A 55 2.63 -3.87 3.90
C ASN A 55 3.88 -4.74 3.66
N ASN A 56 4.05 -5.29 2.45
CA ASN A 56 5.13 -6.21 2.11
C ASN A 56 5.17 -7.46 3.02
N GLU A 57 4.01 -7.97 3.40
CA GLU A 57 3.86 -9.16 4.23
C GLU A 57 3.46 -10.37 3.40
N SER A 58 4.02 -11.54 3.72
CA SER A 58 3.67 -12.79 3.06
C SER A 58 2.25 -13.24 3.39
N ILE A 59 1.54 -13.81 2.40
CA ILE A 59 0.18 -14.34 2.56
C ILE A 59 0.28 -15.75 3.23
N THR A 60 0.46 -15.76 4.54
CA THR A 60 0.47 -16.98 5.37
C THR A 60 -0.78 -17.04 6.23
N GLN A 61 -1.15 -18.24 6.70
CA GLN A 61 -2.31 -18.39 7.58
C GLN A 61 -2.19 -17.57 8.87
N GLU A 62 -0.97 -17.40 9.39
CA GLU A 62 -0.70 -16.59 10.58
C GLU A 62 -1.00 -15.10 10.30
N ASN A 63 -0.47 -14.56 9.21
CA ASN A 63 -0.68 -13.16 8.83
C ASN A 63 -2.14 -12.89 8.46
N ILE A 64 -2.82 -13.84 7.78
CA ILE A 64 -4.25 -13.79 7.52
C ILE A 64 -5.04 -13.65 8.84
N ASN A 65 -4.75 -14.48 9.83
CA ASN A 65 -5.44 -14.45 11.12
C ASN A 65 -5.20 -13.14 11.88
N LYS A 66 -3.97 -12.61 11.86
CA LYS A 66 -3.62 -11.31 12.47
C LYS A 66 -4.33 -10.14 11.79
N THR A 67 -4.42 -10.17 10.46
CA THR A 67 -4.96 -9.06 9.65
C THR A 67 -6.48 -9.06 9.58
N LYS A 68 -7.15 -10.20 9.80
CA LYS A 68 -8.59 -10.37 9.64
C LYS A 68 -9.42 -9.29 10.37
N LYS A 69 -9.10 -9.01 11.63
CA LYS A 69 -9.85 -8.01 12.42
C LYS A 69 -9.65 -6.60 11.84
N ILE A 70 -8.46 -6.28 11.37
CA ILE A 70 -8.13 -4.99 10.74
C ILE A 70 -8.89 -4.85 9.43
N ALA A 71 -8.90 -5.90 8.61
CA ALA A 71 -9.61 -5.92 7.33
C ALA A 71 -11.13 -5.67 7.50
N ILE A 72 -11.77 -6.37 8.44
CA ILE A 72 -13.19 -6.14 8.73
C ILE A 72 -13.45 -4.70 9.17
N LYS A 73 -12.61 -4.16 10.07
CA LYS A 73 -12.73 -2.77 10.52
C LYS A 73 -12.55 -1.78 9.36
N SER A 74 -11.56 -2.00 8.49
CA SER A 74 -11.31 -1.19 7.30
C SER A 74 -12.53 -1.15 6.38
N LEU A 75 -13.10 -2.31 6.06
CA LEU A 75 -14.28 -2.42 5.21
C LEU A 75 -15.49 -1.68 5.82
N VAL A 76 -15.77 -1.88 7.11
CA VAL A 76 -16.87 -1.19 7.82
C VAL A 76 -16.66 0.33 7.77
N GLN A 77 -15.48 0.80 8.10
CA GLN A 77 -15.15 2.24 8.06
C GLN A 77 -15.29 2.81 6.65
N ARG A 78 -14.84 2.08 5.62
CA ARG A 78 -14.96 2.49 4.22
C ARG A 78 -16.42 2.63 3.80
N LEU A 79 -17.30 1.71 4.18
CA LEU A 79 -18.73 1.80 3.88
C LEU A 79 -19.40 2.99 4.59
N ILE A 80 -19.06 3.24 5.85
CA ILE A 80 -19.54 4.42 6.58
C ILE A 80 -19.12 5.70 5.88
N LYS A 81 -17.82 5.83 5.54
CA LYS A 81 -17.29 6.98 4.81
C LYS A 81 -17.98 7.16 3.45
N LYS A 82 -18.15 6.08 2.69
CA LYS A 82 -18.82 6.10 1.39
C LYS A 82 -20.25 6.63 1.51
N ASN A 83 -21.00 6.19 2.50
CA ASN A 83 -22.37 6.65 2.72
C ASN A 83 -22.43 8.14 3.05
N GLU A 84 -21.53 8.65 3.88
CA GLU A 84 -21.46 10.07 4.18
C GLU A 84 -21.01 10.90 2.97
N ILE A 85 -20.01 10.43 2.22
CA ILE A 85 -19.57 11.07 0.97
C ILE A 85 -20.74 11.22 -0.02
N ILE A 86 -21.56 10.19 -0.19
CA ILE A 86 -22.74 10.21 -1.06
C ILE A 86 -23.77 11.20 -0.53
N LYS A 87 -24.05 11.18 0.78
CA LYS A 87 -25.01 12.09 1.43
C LYS A 87 -24.64 13.56 1.22
N TYR A 88 -23.34 13.88 1.30
CA TYR A 88 -22.84 15.25 1.10
C TYR A 88 -22.46 15.55 -0.36
N LYS A 89 -22.67 14.61 -1.30
CA LYS A 89 -22.40 14.77 -2.74
C LYS A 89 -20.96 15.18 -3.04
N ILE A 90 -19.99 14.56 -2.37
CA ILE A 90 -18.57 14.81 -2.58
C ILE A 90 -18.04 13.90 -3.68
N ASP A 91 -17.84 14.44 -4.87
CA ASP A 91 -17.30 13.71 -6.02
C ASP A 91 -15.81 13.99 -6.24
N GLN A 92 -15.33 15.12 -5.74
CA GLN A 92 -13.97 15.57 -5.99
C GLN A 92 -12.96 14.92 -5.04
N TYR A 93 -11.78 14.65 -5.58
CA TYR A 93 -10.60 14.21 -4.84
C TYR A 93 -9.33 14.69 -5.57
N SER A 94 -8.18 14.65 -4.90
CA SER A 94 -6.90 15.03 -5.50
C SER A 94 -6.33 13.87 -6.32
N GLU A 95 -6.34 14.01 -7.66
CA GLU A 95 -5.68 13.06 -8.57
C GLU A 95 -4.18 12.97 -8.30
N LYS A 96 -3.54 14.10 -7.95
CA LYS A 96 -2.12 14.14 -7.58
C LYS A 96 -1.83 13.28 -6.36
N ASP A 97 -2.70 13.31 -5.35
CA ASP A 97 -2.51 12.51 -4.14
C ASP A 97 -2.75 11.03 -4.41
N LEU A 98 -3.69 10.70 -5.29
CA LEU A 98 -3.89 9.33 -5.75
C LEU A 98 -2.65 8.81 -6.47
N PHE A 99 -2.10 9.59 -7.40
CA PHE A 99 -0.88 9.23 -8.11
C PHE A 99 0.32 9.08 -7.17
N ASN A 100 0.53 10.04 -6.28
CA ASN A 100 1.60 9.98 -5.28
C ASN A 100 1.47 8.75 -4.38
N TYR A 101 0.25 8.39 -3.99
CA TYR A 101 -0.01 7.19 -3.21
C TYR A 101 0.44 5.90 -3.95
N GLN A 102 0.07 5.78 -5.24
CA GLN A 102 0.48 4.63 -6.07
C GLN A 102 2.01 4.53 -6.18
N VAL A 103 2.67 5.66 -6.46
CA VAL A 103 4.13 5.74 -6.55
C VAL A 103 4.79 5.35 -5.20
N ASN A 104 4.23 5.81 -4.08
CA ASN A 104 4.78 5.52 -2.77
C ASN A 104 4.64 4.03 -2.40
N ILE A 105 3.52 3.40 -2.74
CA ILE A 105 3.34 1.95 -2.55
C ILE A 105 4.37 1.18 -3.39
N ALA A 106 4.50 1.48 -4.68
CA ALA A 106 5.47 0.81 -5.55
C ALA A 106 6.90 0.96 -5.01
N LYS A 107 7.28 2.17 -4.57
CA LYS A 107 8.59 2.43 -3.94
C LYS A 107 8.78 1.65 -2.64
N SER A 108 7.78 1.56 -1.78
CA SER A 108 7.89 0.81 -0.51
C SER A 108 8.08 -0.69 -0.72
N LEU A 109 7.61 -1.19 -1.85
CA LEU A 109 7.77 -2.58 -2.28
C LEU A 109 9.04 -2.81 -3.12
N ASN A 110 9.81 -1.75 -3.44
CA ASN A 110 10.96 -1.76 -4.35
C ASN A 110 10.62 -2.29 -5.75
N ILE A 111 9.46 -1.92 -6.30
CA ILE A 111 8.97 -2.33 -7.61
C ILE A 111 8.52 -1.10 -8.42
N ASN A 112 8.26 -1.28 -9.71
CA ASN A 112 7.58 -0.28 -10.54
C ASN A 112 6.05 -0.38 -10.42
N GLN A 113 5.33 0.55 -11.05
CA GLN A 113 3.87 0.61 -10.98
C GLN A 113 3.19 -0.52 -11.77
N GLU A 114 3.80 -0.96 -12.87
CA GLU A 114 3.29 -2.06 -13.69
C GLU A 114 3.38 -3.38 -12.92
N ASP A 115 4.51 -3.64 -12.25
CA ASP A 115 4.69 -4.81 -11.39
C ASP A 115 3.67 -4.84 -10.24
N LEU A 116 3.30 -3.66 -9.69
CA LEU A 116 2.27 -3.58 -8.66
C LEU A 116 0.92 -4.08 -9.19
N ILE A 117 0.53 -3.66 -10.40
CA ILE A 117 -0.71 -4.13 -11.05
C ILE A 117 -0.67 -5.64 -11.26
N GLU A 118 0.48 -6.18 -11.69
CA GLU A 118 0.66 -7.61 -11.89
C GLU A 118 0.57 -8.41 -10.59
N ILE A 119 1.16 -7.92 -9.50
CA ILE A 119 1.04 -8.54 -8.17
C ILE A 119 -0.42 -8.65 -7.74
N PHE A 120 -1.21 -7.60 -7.93
CA PHE A 120 -2.65 -7.64 -7.63
C PHE A 120 -3.36 -8.72 -8.46
N LYS A 121 -3.14 -8.72 -9.77
CA LYS A 121 -3.73 -9.69 -10.70
C LYS A 121 -3.36 -11.13 -10.34
N ASN A 122 -2.09 -11.40 -10.03
CA ASN A 122 -1.59 -12.74 -9.67
C ASN A 122 -2.17 -13.25 -8.34
N ASN A 123 -2.62 -12.35 -7.46
CA ASN A 123 -3.33 -12.70 -6.23
C ASN A 123 -4.86 -12.72 -6.38
N GLY A 124 -5.38 -12.63 -7.61
CA GLY A 124 -6.81 -12.66 -7.91
C GLY A 124 -7.55 -11.38 -7.50
N LEU A 125 -6.82 -10.26 -7.36
CA LEU A 125 -7.37 -8.95 -6.97
C LEU A 125 -7.50 -8.03 -8.18
N LYS A 126 -8.52 -7.18 -8.16
CA LYS A 126 -8.67 -6.10 -9.13
C LYS A 126 -7.98 -4.84 -8.60
N TYR A 127 -6.96 -4.39 -9.32
CA TYR A 127 -6.25 -3.15 -8.96
C TYR A 127 -7.17 -1.91 -8.95
N SER A 128 -8.21 -1.90 -9.82
CA SER A 128 -9.24 -0.86 -9.82
C SER A 128 -9.98 -0.74 -8.49
N ASP A 129 -10.30 -1.86 -7.84
CA ASP A 129 -11.05 -1.88 -6.58
C ASP A 129 -10.17 -1.32 -5.43
N PHE A 130 -8.87 -1.64 -5.47
CA PHE A 130 -7.89 -1.03 -4.57
C PHE A 130 -7.82 0.49 -4.76
N LEU A 131 -7.72 0.98 -6.01
CA LEU A 131 -7.72 2.43 -6.28
C LEU A 131 -9.02 3.10 -5.85
N GLU A 132 -10.18 2.46 -6.07
CA GLU A 132 -11.47 3.03 -5.66
C GLU A 132 -11.57 3.12 -4.12
N SER A 133 -10.98 2.16 -3.40
CA SER A 133 -10.87 2.26 -1.94
C SER A 133 -10.07 3.49 -1.51
N LYS A 134 -8.97 3.80 -2.21
CA LYS A 134 -8.16 4.99 -1.93
C LYS A 134 -8.85 6.28 -2.32
N LYS A 135 -9.57 6.30 -3.45
CA LYS A 135 -10.40 7.45 -3.83
C LYS A 135 -11.46 7.76 -2.78
N THR A 136 -12.05 6.73 -2.17
CA THR A 136 -13.00 6.91 -1.06
C THR A 136 -12.34 7.63 0.13
N GLU A 137 -11.10 7.26 0.49
CA GLU A 137 -10.36 7.97 1.54
C GLU A 137 -10.05 9.42 1.17
N LEU A 138 -9.68 9.68 -0.07
CA LEU A 138 -9.39 11.04 -0.54
C LEU A 138 -10.65 11.92 -0.56
N ARG A 139 -11.79 11.39 -1.03
CA ARG A 139 -13.09 12.09 -0.96
C ARG A 139 -13.52 12.34 0.48
N TRP A 140 -13.27 11.40 1.38
CA TRP A 140 -13.51 11.58 2.81
C TRP A 140 -12.71 12.75 3.38
N ASN A 141 -11.42 12.85 3.03
CA ASN A 141 -10.59 13.98 3.44
C ASN A 141 -11.14 15.31 2.91
N THR A 142 -11.62 15.35 1.65
CA THR A 142 -12.28 16.52 1.07
C THR A 142 -13.55 16.88 1.84
N LEU A 143 -14.38 15.90 2.22
CA LEU A 143 -15.57 16.11 3.03
C LEU A 143 -15.21 16.72 4.40
N ILE A 144 -14.29 16.10 5.12
CA ILE A 144 -13.85 16.60 6.43
C ILE A 144 -13.33 18.02 6.33
N PHE A 145 -12.45 18.27 5.35
CA PHE A 145 -11.95 19.64 5.13
C PHE A 145 -13.08 20.63 4.85
N SER A 146 -14.05 20.28 4.01
CA SER A 146 -15.17 21.16 3.67
C SER A 146 -16.06 21.51 4.87
N LEU A 147 -16.24 20.54 5.78
CA LEU A 147 -17.07 20.71 6.98
C LEU A 147 -16.37 21.57 8.06
N TYR A 148 -15.07 21.40 8.19
CA TYR A 148 -14.33 21.95 9.35
C TYR A 148 -13.37 23.09 9.00
N LYS A 149 -13.12 23.41 7.72
CA LYS A 149 -12.17 24.46 7.31
C LYS A 149 -12.45 25.82 7.97
N ASN A 150 -13.71 26.16 8.21
CA ASN A 150 -14.10 27.42 8.84
C ASN A 150 -14.01 27.39 10.38
N GLN A 151 -13.83 26.20 10.98
CA GLN A 151 -13.67 26.02 12.42
C GLN A 151 -12.18 25.97 12.83
N ILE A 152 -11.28 25.79 11.85
CA ILE A 152 -9.85 25.84 12.08
C ILE A 152 -9.47 27.33 12.08
N GLY A 153 -9.50 27.92 13.26
CA GLY A 153 -8.93 29.25 13.48
C GLY A 153 -7.42 29.17 13.30
N ILE A 154 -6.92 29.50 12.12
CA ILE A 154 -5.50 29.69 11.91
C ILE A 154 -5.14 31.02 12.58
N ASN A 155 -4.40 30.95 13.69
CA ASN A 155 -3.81 32.13 14.31
C ASN A 155 -2.47 32.44 13.61
N PRO A 156 -2.41 33.47 12.73
CA PRO A 156 -1.18 33.79 12.01
C PRO A 156 0.00 34.07 12.93
N LEU A 157 -0.26 34.69 14.07
CA LEU A 157 0.77 35.03 15.07
C LEU A 157 1.38 33.77 15.70
N GLU A 158 0.56 32.72 15.95
CA GLU A 158 1.03 31.45 16.51
C GLU A 158 1.92 30.70 15.49
N ILE A 159 1.52 30.71 14.22
CA ILE A 159 2.33 30.11 13.13
C ILE A 159 3.66 30.88 12.97
N GLU A 160 3.63 32.22 13.01
CA GLU A 160 4.82 33.06 12.92
C GLU A 160 5.77 32.79 14.10
N ASN A 161 5.23 32.69 15.31
CA ASN A 161 6.01 32.35 16.49
C ASN A 161 6.63 30.95 16.40
N GLU A 162 5.88 29.94 15.96
CA GLU A 162 6.40 28.58 15.76
C GLU A 162 7.45 28.53 14.66
N LEU A 163 7.24 29.26 13.56
CA LEU A 163 8.23 29.38 12.50
C LEU A 163 9.52 30.04 13.00
N ASN A 164 9.42 31.14 13.75
CA ASN A 164 10.57 31.83 14.34
C ASN A 164 11.30 30.94 15.33
N LEU A 165 10.60 30.16 16.16
CA LEU A 165 11.22 29.18 17.06
C LEU A 165 11.96 28.10 16.27
N LYS A 166 11.40 27.59 15.18
CA LYS A 166 12.06 26.59 14.32
C LYS A 166 13.27 27.17 13.56
N LEU A 167 13.18 28.42 13.13
CA LEU A 167 14.29 29.13 12.48
C LEU A 167 15.43 29.43 13.46
N ASN A 168 15.11 29.85 14.68
CA ASN A 168 16.10 30.12 15.74
C ASN A 168 16.73 28.85 16.30
N ASN A 169 15.99 27.74 16.31
CA ASN A 169 16.51 26.41 16.67
C ASN A 169 17.16 25.68 15.48
N LYS A 170 17.56 26.41 14.43
CA LYS A 170 18.38 25.83 13.37
C LYS A 170 19.62 25.23 14.01
N ILE A 171 19.66 23.93 14.15
CA ILE A 171 20.88 23.18 14.46
C ILE A 171 21.85 23.55 13.34
N GLU A 172 22.92 24.27 13.68
CA GLU A 172 24.02 24.52 12.75
C GLU A 172 24.52 23.17 12.25
N THR A 173 24.15 22.84 11.04
CA THR A 173 24.63 21.61 10.41
C THR A 173 26.08 21.88 10.02
N LYS A 174 27.01 21.44 10.86
CA LYS A 174 28.45 21.48 10.52
C LYS A 174 28.67 20.45 9.41
N LYS A 175 28.93 20.92 8.20
CA LYS A 175 29.41 20.06 7.11
C LYS A 175 30.90 19.79 7.33
N TYR A 176 31.22 18.52 7.54
CA TYR A 176 32.61 18.07 7.55
C TYR A 176 32.96 17.55 6.15
N LYS A 177 34.06 18.06 5.60
CA LYS A 177 34.69 17.47 4.41
C LYS A 177 35.75 16.50 4.93
N LEU A 178 35.51 15.21 4.72
CA LEU A 178 36.46 14.17 5.11
C LEU A 178 37.31 13.81 3.90
N SER A 179 38.61 13.66 4.11
CA SER A 179 39.56 13.15 3.12
C SER A 179 40.31 11.97 3.75
N GLU A 180 40.42 10.88 3.02
CA GLU A 180 41.12 9.67 3.44
C GLU A 180 42.43 9.56 2.65
N ILE A 181 43.51 9.22 3.33
CA ILE A 181 44.80 8.95 2.71
C ILE A 181 45.18 7.51 3.01
N GLU A 182 45.14 6.66 1.98
CA GLU A 182 45.57 5.27 2.08
C GLU A 182 47.07 5.15 1.86
N ILE A 183 47.81 4.56 2.83
CA ILE A 183 49.25 4.31 2.74
C ILE A 183 49.52 2.83 2.70
N LYS A 184 50.14 2.34 1.61
CA LYS A 184 50.56 0.94 1.54
C LYS A 184 51.70 0.67 2.56
N ASN A 185 51.48 -0.35 3.39
CA ASN A 185 52.45 -0.76 4.39
C ASN A 185 53.71 -1.32 3.70
N LYS A 186 54.86 -0.58 3.84
CA LYS A 186 56.15 -1.00 3.29
C LYS A 186 57.19 -1.28 4.40
N GLY A 187 56.75 -1.77 5.58
CA GLY A 187 57.64 -2.11 6.68
C GLY A 187 57.99 -0.93 7.64
N GLU A 188 59.12 -0.99 8.30
CA GLU A 188 59.51 -0.07 9.41
C GLU A 188 59.56 1.43 9.08
N ASN A 189 59.53 1.80 7.80
CA ASN A 189 59.63 3.21 7.36
C ASN A 189 58.28 3.97 7.42
N ASN A 190 57.18 3.33 7.81
CA ASN A 190 55.85 3.98 7.78
C ASN A 190 55.67 5.05 8.87
N LYS A 191 56.40 4.97 9.98
CA LYS A 191 56.25 5.93 11.08
C LYS A 191 56.73 7.33 10.70
N SER A 192 57.84 7.42 9.99
CA SER A 192 58.36 8.69 9.49
C SER A 192 57.50 9.33 8.41
N ILE A 193 56.92 8.50 7.55
CA ILE A 193 55.95 8.94 6.51
C ILE A 193 54.67 9.47 7.16
N LEU A 194 54.11 8.79 8.14
CA LEU A 194 52.92 9.23 8.88
C LEU A 194 53.16 10.55 9.63
N GLU A 195 54.33 10.71 10.30
CA GLU A 195 54.68 11.95 10.97
C GLU A 195 54.83 13.14 10.01
N ASN A 196 55.38 12.93 8.83
CA ASN A 196 55.49 13.95 7.80
C ASN A 196 54.12 14.33 7.23
N ILE A 197 53.26 13.36 6.91
CA ILE A 197 51.91 13.63 6.43
C ILE A 197 51.10 14.38 7.50
N TYR A 198 51.20 13.98 8.78
CA TYR A 198 50.54 14.69 9.88
C TYR A 198 50.99 16.14 10.01
N LYS A 199 52.29 16.41 9.83
CA LYS A 199 52.83 17.79 9.84
C LYS A 199 52.31 18.62 8.67
N ILE A 200 52.20 18.04 7.47
CA ILE A 200 51.68 18.73 6.29
C ILE A 200 50.19 19.07 6.50
N ILE A 201 49.39 18.10 6.95
CA ILE A 201 47.94 18.30 7.20
C ILE A 201 47.71 19.36 8.28
N LYS A 202 48.57 19.44 9.31
CA LYS A 202 48.46 20.41 10.40
C LYS A 202 48.84 21.83 9.98
N ASN A 203 49.72 21.99 9.00
CA ASN A 203 50.24 23.28 8.57
C ASN A 203 49.52 23.83 7.34
N GLU A 204 48.87 22.99 6.55
CA GLU A 204 48.04 23.39 5.43
C GLU A 204 46.57 23.08 5.80
N SER A 205 45.81 24.15 6.11
CA SER A 205 44.37 24.00 6.32
C SER A 205 43.70 23.55 5.01
N PHE A 206 43.30 22.29 4.95
CA PHE A 206 42.48 21.73 3.88
C PHE A 206 41.04 22.26 3.88
#